data_05a93f715eb8a2207beda72ed9e00758
#
_entry.id   05a93f715eb8a2207beda72ed9e00758
#
_cell.length_a   1.000
_cell.length_b   1.000
_cell.length_c   1.000
_cell.angle_alpha   90.00
_cell.angle_beta   90.00
_cell.angle_gamma   90.00
#
_symmetry.space_group_name_H-M   'P 1'
#
loop_
_entity.id
_entity.type
_entity.pdbx_description
1 polymer ?
#
loop_
_entity_poly.entity_id
_entity_poly.type
_entity_poly.pdbx_seq_one_letter_code
_entity_poly.pdbx_strand_id
1 'polypeptide(L)'
;MRRHSLPTGILVFAISLLAGAAIAQAAIATWVSGTGTDAGNCQITAPCRTFAFAHDQTNNNGSINVLSSGNFGPLTITKPISIVADGVEAVMNSAAGGAGIIIQVGAAQIVSLRGLTIDLRGTDNIGISFVSGAALHLHHSVIRRTNRGILFAPASGTSELHIADSLIANSGSIGLLVLPSGSGGAMVVLDRVRVENADVHGMVFQGNNTTGSITATVRDSVSAGNGGQGIFAVEAGAGTTTVMIDRSAAVSNGIGLFATGAGATIRIGNSTVSGNTQRGLLVSNSGLIPSYRTNKVDGNGTDGDPTGTIVLK
;
A
#
# COMPACT_ATOMS: atom_id res chain seq x y z
N MET A 1 -61.98 -70.91 -30.98
CA MET A 1 -61.76 -69.97 -29.92
C MET A 1 -60.27 -69.81 -29.72
N ARG A 2 -59.67 -68.73 -30.26
CA ARG A 2 -58.22 -68.40 -30.04
C ARG A 2 -58.15 -67.30 -29.04
N ARG A 3 -57.46 -67.57 -27.90
CA ARG A 3 -57.13 -66.54 -26.86
C ARG A 3 -55.87 -65.85 -27.28
N HIS A 4 -55.89 -64.52 -27.43
CA HIS A 4 -54.72 -63.67 -27.59
C HIS A 4 -54.24 -63.29 -26.23
N SER A 5 -52.98 -63.63 -25.89
CA SER A 5 -52.23 -63.11 -24.73
C SER A 5 -51.54 -61.81 -25.11
N LEU A 6 -51.80 -60.77 -24.36
CA LEU A 6 -51.04 -59.47 -24.41
C LEU A 6 -49.75 -59.60 -23.65
N PRO A 7 -48.61 -59.05 -24.14
CA PRO A 7 -47.41 -59.01 -23.40
C PRO A 7 -47.40 -57.80 -22.42
N THR A 8 -47.05 -58.04 -21.15
CA THR A 8 -46.87 -57.05 -20.10
C THR A 8 -45.55 -56.35 -20.33
N GLY A 9 -45.57 -55.12 -20.83
CA GLY A 9 -44.38 -54.30 -20.95
C GLY A 9 -43.98 -53.67 -19.59
N ILE A 10 -42.81 -54.00 -19.12
CA ILE A 10 -42.21 -53.39 -17.93
C ILE A 10 -41.62 -52.03 -18.34
N LEU A 11 -42.20 -50.92 -17.82
CA LEU A 11 -41.72 -49.57 -18.02
C LEU A 11 -40.64 -49.29 -16.98
N VAL A 12 -39.36 -49.29 -17.37
CA VAL A 12 -38.24 -48.92 -16.51
C VAL A 12 -38.13 -47.39 -16.51
N PHE A 13 -38.51 -46.79 -15.41
CA PHE A 13 -38.25 -45.35 -15.17
C PHE A 13 -36.77 -45.16 -14.81
N ALA A 14 -35.97 -44.60 -15.72
CA ALA A 14 -34.64 -44.15 -15.42
C ALA A 14 -34.72 -42.78 -14.68
N ILE A 15 -34.49 -42.79 -13.36
CA ILE A 15 -34.32 -41.57 -12.57
C ILE A 15 -32.89 -41.07 -12.84
N SER A 16 -32.74 -40.06 -13.69
CA SER A 16 -31.49 -39.31 -13.86
C SER A 16 -31.30 -38.43 -12.63
N LEU A 17 -30.35 -38.77 -11.73
CA LEU A 17 -29.83 -37.89 -10.71
C LEU A 17 -29.11 -36.75 -11.42
N LEU A 18 -29.72 -35.60 -11.56
CA LEU A 18 -29.03 -34.35 -11.78
C LEU A 18 -28.24 -34.00 -10.50
N ALA A 19 -26.95 -34.35 -10.46
CA ALA A 19 -26.03 -33.80 -9.49
C ALA A 19 -25.91 -32.30 -9.79
N GLY A 20 -26.72 -31.50 -9.10
CA GLY A 20 -26.60 -30.04 -9.13
C GLY A 20 -25.21 -29.67 -8.61
N ALA A 21 -24.35 -29.16 -9.49
CA ALA A 21 -23.12 -28.47 -9.04
C ALA A 21 -23.57 -27.34 -8.10
N ALA A 22 -23.36 -27.50 -6.82
CA ALA A 22 -23.55 -26.41 -5.85
C ALA A 22 -22.62 -25.27 -6.28
N ILE A 23 -23.21 -24.20 -6.80
CA ILE A 23 -22.47 -22.95 -7.06
C ILE A 23 -22.02 -22.48 -5.68
N ALA A 24 -20.71 -22.57 -5.41
CA ALA A 24 -20.14 -22.06 -4.18
C ALA A 24 -20.42 -20.56 -4.14
N GLN A 25 -21.36 -20.15 -3.29
CA GLN A 25 -21.70 -18.74 -3.11
C GLN A 25 -20.55 -18.08 -2.38
N ALA A 26 -19.94 -17.05 -2.99
CA ALA A 26 -18.88 -16.28 -2.36
C ALA A 26 -19.36 -15.70 -1.01
N ALA A 27 -18.48 -15.68 -0.02
CA ALA A 27 -18.80 -15.33 1.36
C ALA A 27 -18.46 -13.88 1.69
N ILE A 28 -19.20 -13.26 2.61
CA ILE A 28 -18.89 -11.92 3.14
C ILE A 28 -17.58 -11.97 3.97
N ALA A 29 -17.32 -13.08 4.64
CA ALA A 29 -16.09 -13.30 5.38
C ALA A 29 -15.50 -14.66 5.01
N THR A 30 -14.18 -14.68 4.76
CA THR A 30 -13.40 -15.88 4.51
C THR A 30 -12.22 -15.93 5.45
N TRP A 31 -11.62 -17.10 5.58
CA TRP A 31 -10.51 -17.33 6.50
C TRP A 31 -9.36 -18.03 5.80
N VAL A 32 -8.14 -17.62 6.16
CA VAL A 32 -6.91 -18.30 5.77
C VAL A 32 -6.14 -18.76 6.99
N SER A 33 -5.37 -19.85 6.83
CA SER A 33 -4.52 -20.41 7.87
C SER A 33 -3.21 -20.93 7.28
N GLY A 34 -2.12 -20.85 8.03
CA GLY A 34 -0.83 -21.43 7.65
C GLY A 34 -0.89 -22.92 7.37
N THR A 35 -1.88 -23.62 7.91
CA THR A 35 -2.17 -25.06 7.72
C THR A 35 -3.44 -25.30 6.90
N GLY A 36 -4.03 -24.27 6.30
CA GLY A 36 -5.23 -24.35 5.47
C GLY A 36 -5.01 -25.10 4.15
N THR A 37 -6.10 -25.31 3.43
CA THR A 37 -6.09 -25.96 2.11
C THR A 37 -6.94 -25.13 1.16
N ASP A 38 -6.43 -24.83 -0.05
CA ASP A 38 -7.16 -24.09 -1.07
C ASP A 38 -8.27 -24.96 -1.68
N ALA A 39 -9.39 -25.01 -0.97
CA ALA A 39 -10.58 -25.74 -1.34
C ALA A 39 -11.84 -25.13 -0.69
N GLY A 40 -13.00 -25.36 -1.30
CA GLY A 40 -14.28 -24.92 -0.77
C GLY A 40 -14.41 -23.39 -0.77
N ASN A 41 -15.08 -22.86 0.25
CA ASN A 41 -15.44 -21.44 0.39
C ASN A 41 -14.71 -20.73 1.56
N CYS A 42 -13.58 -21.27 2.01
CA CYS A 42 -12.71 -20.69 3.05
C CYS A 42 -13.44 -20.37 4.36
N GLN A 43 -14.25 -21.30 4.87
CA GLN A 43 -14.92 -21.13 6.16
C GLN A 43 -13.93 -21.20 7.33
N ILE A 44 -14.32 -20.68 8.49
CA ILE A 44 -13.49 -20.69 9.70
C ILE A 44 -13.09 -22.11 10.14
N THR A 45 -13.95 -23.12 9.90
CA THR A 45 -13.70 -24.53 10.22
C THR A 45 -12.90 -25.26 9.13
N ALA A 46 -12.78 -24.66 7.94
CA ALA A 46 -12.04 -25.18 6.80
C ALA A 46 -11.35 -24.01 6.06
N PRO A 47 -10.33 -23.38 6.68
CA PRO A 47 -9.69 -22.19 6.14
C PRO A 47 -8.85 -22.53 4.90
N CYS A 48 -8.75 -21.56 4.00
CA CYS A 48 -7.90 -21.67 2.83
C CYS A 48 -6.42 -21.43 3.16
N ARG A 49 -5.55 -21.78 2.22
CA ARG A 49 -4.10 -21.70 2.41
C ARG A 49 -3.52 -20.39 1.93
N THR A 50 -4.08 -19.80 0.85
CA THR A 50 -3.53 -18.61 0.19
C THR A 50 -4.53 -17.46 0.17
N PHE A 51 -3.99 -16.22 0.17
CA PHE A 51 -4.82 -15.04 -0.02
C PHE A 51 -5.46 -15.00 -1.41
N ALA A 52 -4.77 -15.47 -2.44
CA ALA A 52 -5.29 -15.47 -3.80
C ALA A 52 -6.55 -16.33 -3.91
N PHE A 53 -6.53 -17.55 -3.38
CA PHE A 53 -7.72 -18.41 -3.38
C PHE A 53 -8.84 -17.83 -2.51
N ALA A 54 -8.53 -17.35 -1.31
CA ALA A 54 -9.52 -16.73 -0.43
C ALA A 54 -10.12 -15.46 -1.06
N HIS A 55 -9.32 -14.67 -1.78
CA HIS A 55 -9.82 -13.50 -2.51
C HIS A 55 -10.93 -13.90 -3.50
N ASP A 56 -10.75 -14.98 -4.26
CA ASP A 56 -11.76 -15.45 -5.23
C ASP A 56 -13.06 -15.89 -4.53
N GLN A 57 -12.96 -16.46 -3.34
CA GLN A 57 -14.10 -16.91 -2.53
C GLN A 57 -14.79 -15.80 -1.73
N THR A 58 -14.19 -14.61 -1.64
CA THR A 58 -14.74 -13.48 -0.87
C THR A 58 -15.60 -12.59 -1.75
N ASN A 59 -16.73 -12.12 -1.25
CA ASN A 59 -17.58 -11.14 -1.93
C ASN A 59 -16.93 -9.74 -2.00
N ASN A 60 -17.44 -8.90 -2.89
CA ASN A 60 -17.16 -7.45 -2.84
C ASN A 60 -17.52 -6.90 -1.46
N ASN A 61 -16.69 -6.03 -0.93
CA ASN A 61 -16.78 -5.47 0.42
C ASN A 61 -16.69 -6.52 1.55
N GLY A 62 -16.26 -7.72 1.24
CA GLY A 62 -16.04 -8.76 2.23
C GLY A 62 -14.68 -8.67 2.91
N SER A 63 -14.39 -9.61 3.80
CA SER A 63 -13.14 -9.69 4.53
C SER A 63 -12.45 -11.05 4.40
N ILE A 64 -11.11 -11.02 4.36
CA ILE A 64 -10.25 -12.19 4.55
C ILE A 64 -9.61 -12.07 5.93
N ASN A 65 -9.83 -13.04 6.81
CA ASN A 65 -9.32 -13.05 8.17
C ASN A 65 -8.24 -14.13 8.32
N VAL A 66 -7.14 -13.80 8.96
CA VAL A 66 -6.03 -14.73 9.17
C VAL A 66 -6.17 -15.40 10.54
N LEU A 67 -6.26 -16.73 10.56
CA LEU A 67 -6.43 -17.51 11.79
C LEU A 67 -5.11 -17.90 12.46
N SER A 68 -4.08 -18.12 11.68
CA SER A 68 -2.77 -18.52 12.19
C SER A 68 -1.64 -18.01 11.34
N SER A 69 -0.46 -17.85 11.92
CA SER A 69 0.73 -17.40 11.21
C SER A 69 1.08 -18.30 10.04
N GLY A 70 1.55 -17.69 8.96
CA GLY A 70 1.94 -18.40 7.75
C GLY A 70 2.37 -17.48 6.62
N ASN A 71 2.85 -18.11 5.54
CA ASN A 71 3.09 -17.41 4.29
C ASN A 71 1.91 -17.65 3.34
N PHE A 72 1.22 -16.58 2.95
CA PHE A 72 -0.02 -16.67 2.20
C PHE A 72 0.14 -16.32 0.70
N GLY A 73 1.38 -16.13 0.24
CA GLY A 73 1.70 -15.87 -1.16
C GLY A 73 1.38 -14.44 -1.61
N PRO A 74 1.72 -14.11 -2.87
CA PRO A 74 1.38 -12.83 -3.48
C PRO A 74 -0.12 -12.73 -3.78
N LEU A 75 -0.63 -11.50 -3.90
CA LEU A 75 -2.05 -11.25 -4.14
C LEU A 75 -2.27 -10.11 -5.13
N THR A 76 -3.14 -10.33 -6.12
CA THR A 76 -3.74 -9.24 -6.90
C THR A 76 -5.16 -8.99 -6.41
N ILE A 77 -5.42 -7.80 -5.89
CA ILE A 77 -6.72 -7.37 -5.40
C ILE A 77 -7.46 -6.67 -6.54
N THR A 78 -8.58 -7.25 -6.96
CA THR A 78 -9.40 -6.77 -8.09
C THR A 78 -10.80 -6.30 -7.68
N LYS A 79 -11.10 -6.34 -6.38
CA LYS A 79 -12.39 -5.93 -5.80
C LYS A 79 -12.20 -5.23 -4.45
N PRO A 80 -13.19 -4.43 -3.99
CA PRO A 80 -13.14 -3.85 -2.66
C PRO A 80 -13.16 -4.95 -1.60
N ILE A 81 -12.16 -4.94 -0.72
CA ILE A 81 -11.97 -5.99 0.28
C ILE A 81 -11.20 -5.47 1.48
N SER A 82 -11.39 -6.13 2.62
CA SER A 82 -10.59 -5.97 3.82
C SER A 82 -9.76 -7.23 4.10
N ILE A 83 -8.47 -7.10 4.42
CA ILE A 83 -7.63 -8.21 4.89
C ILE A 83 -7.14 -7.88 6.29
N VAL A 84 -7.39 -8.79 7.23
CA VAL A 84 -7.12 -8.58 8.66
C VAL A 84 -6.29 -9.73 9.22
N ALA A 85 -5.13 -9.41 9.80
CA ALA A 85 -4.20 -10.34 10.43
C ALA A 85 -3.83 -9.87 11.85
N ASP A 86 -4.84 -9.72 12.71
CA ASP A 86 -4.63 -9.25 14.07
C ASP A 86 -4.06 -10.39 14.95
N GLY A 87 -2.92 -10.11 15.61
CA GLY A 87 -2.31 -11.04 16.58
C GLY A 87 -1.59 -12.25 15.96
N VAL A 88 -1.44 -12.31 14.64
CA VAL A 88 -0.75 -13.37 13.91
C VAL A 88 0.20 -12.81 12.88
N GLU A 89 1.24 -13.52 12.51
CA GLU A 89 2.16 -13.09 11.46
C GLU A 89 1.68 -13.61 10.09
N ALA A 90 1.05 -12.73 9.33
CA ALA A 90 0.65 -13.01 7.95
C ALA A 90 1.76 -12.55 7.00
N VAL A 91 2.65 -13.47 6.65
CA VAL A 91 3.78 -13.19 5.76
C VAL A 91 3.33 -13.31 4.31
N MET A 92 3.80 -12.38 3.50
CA MET A 92 3.71 -12.45 2.05
C MET A 92 5.11 -12.37 1.50
N ASN A 93 5.49 -13.36 0.70
CA ASN A 93 6.69 -13.32 -0.10
C ASN A 93 6.35 -13.63 -1.56
N SER A 94 7.06 -13.04 -2.47
CA SER A 94 6.88 -13.20 -3.91
C SER A 94 8.08 -13.90 -4.52
N ALA A 95 7.90 -14.52 -5.66
CA ALA A 95 9.00 -14.88 -6.55
C ALA A 95 9.69 -13.61 -7.10
N ALA A 96 10.93 -13.73 -7.54
CA ALA A 96 11.71 -12.60 -8.06
C ALA A 96 10.94 -11.83 -9.15
N GLY A 97 11.01 -10.48 -9.10
CA GLY A 97 10.42 -9.59 -10.10
C GLY A 97 8.93 -9.28 -9.96
N GLY A 98 8.26 -9.76 -8.89
CA GLY A 98 6.83 -9.53 -8.66
C GLY A 98 6.52 -8.55 -7.52
N ALA A 99 5.27 -8.12 -7.41
CA ALA A 99 4.77 -7.42 -6.23
C ALA A 99 4.23 -8.41 -5.18
N GLY A 100 4.34 -8.05 -3.90
CA GLY A 100 3.67 -8.78 -2.82
C GLY A 100 2.15 -8.62 -2.95
N ILE A 101 1.69 -7.37 -3.08
CA ILE A 101 0.29 -7.04 -3.35
C ILE A 101 0.19 -6.09 -4.54
N ILE A 102 -0.68 -6.40 -5.49
CA ILE A 102 -1.11 -5.48 -6.54
C ILE A 102 -2.57 -5.09 -6.25
N ILE A 103 -2.86 -3.79 -6.26
CA ILE A 103 -4.23 -3.27 -6.07
C ILE A 103 -4.67 -2.63 -7.39
N GLN A 104 -5.68 -3.25 -8.02
CA GLN A 104 -6.25 -2.81 -9.27
C GLN A 104 -7.77 -2.95 -9.19
N VAL A 105 -8.40 -2.00 -8.54
CA VAL A 105 -9.83 -2.00 -8.29
C VAL A 105 -10.50 -0.82 -8.99
N GLY A 106 -11.83 -0.84 -9.07
CA GLY A 106 -12.60 0.25 -9.67
C GLY A 106 -12.40 1.58 -8.95
N ALA A 107 -12.52 2.70 -9.67
CA ALA A 107 -12.19 4.05 -9.20
C ALA A 107 -12.96 4.50 -7.93
N ALA A 108 -14.11 3.90 -7.62
CA ALA A 108 -14.89 4.18 -6.40
C ALA A 108 -14.65 3.15 -5.28
N GLN A 109 -13.71 2.22 -5.45
CA GLN A 109 -13.53 1.09 -4.55
C GLN A 109 -12.36 1.30 -3.59
N ILE A 110 -12.53 0.81 -2.36
CA ILE A 110 -11.60 0.94 -1.26
C ILE A 110 -11.04 -0.43 -0.90
N VAL A 111 -9.73 -0.47 -0.62
CA VAL A 111 -9.03 -1.63 -0.08
C VAL A 111 -8.49 -1.30 1.31
N SER A 112 -8.72 -2.18 2.28
CA SER A 112 -8.19 -2.04 3.64
C SER A 112 -7.31 -3.24 3.99
N LEU A 113 -6.07 -2.96 4.43
CA LEU A 113 -5.07 -3.96 4.80
C LEU A 113 -4.59 -3.70 6.23
N ARG A 114 -4.58 -4.74 7.06
CA ARG A 114 -4.19 -4.61 8.46
C ARG A 114 -3.38 -5.81 8.95
N GLY A 115 -2.27 -5.53 9.65
CA GLY A 115 -1.46 -6.54 10.34
C GLY A 115 -0.59 -7.40 9.42
N LEU A 116 -0.33 -6.97 8.19
CA LEU A 116 0.42 -7.76 7.22
C LEU A 116 1.93 -7.57 7.36
N THR A 117 2.69 -8.64 7.12
CA THR A 117 4.14 -8.60 6.95
C THR A 117 4.48 -8.92 5.49
N ILE A 118 4.95 -7.94 4.74
CA ILE A 118 5.39 -8.12 3.35
C ILE A 118 6.92 -8.15 3.33
N ASP A 119 7.49 -9.30 3.04
CA ASP A 119 8.92 -9.56 3.12
C ASP A 119 9.41 -10.30 1.87
N LEU A 120 9.83 -9.57 0.86
CA LEU A 120 10.04 -10.13 -0.47
C LEU A 120 11.46 -10.67 -0.72
N ARG A 121 12.42 -10.32 0.11
CA ARG A 121 13.83 -10.79 0.05
C ARG A 121 14.50 -10.64 -1.33
N GLY A 122 14.07 -9.66 -2.15
CA GLY A 122 14.53 -9.52 -3.52
C GLY A 122 14.78 -8.08 -3.94
N THR A 123 15.64 -7.90 -4.93
CA THR A 123 16.11 -6.59 -5.39
C THR A 123 15.15 -5.88 -6.36
N ASP A 124 14.25 -6.61 -7.04
CA ASP A 124 13.39 -6.06 -8.09
C ASP A 124 11.89 -6.10 -7.75
N ASN A 125 11.56 -6.26 -6.48
CA ASN A 125 10.20 -6.49 -6.02
C ASN A 125 9.57 -5.23 -5.43
N ILE A 126 8.26 -5.06 -5.62
CA ILE A 126 7.47 -4.00 -4.98
C ILE A 126 6.65 -4.64 -3.85
N GLY A 127 6.69 -4.06 -2.64
CA GLY A 127 5.88 -4.55 -1.53
C GLY A 127 4.40 -4.44 -1.84
N ILE A 128 3.89 -3.23 -2.01
CA ILE A 128 2.52 -2.94 -2.44
C ILE A 128 2.56 -2.03 -3.67
N SER A 129 1.90 -2.46 -4.75
CA SER A 129 1.69 -1.66 -5.97
C SER A 129 0.22 -1.27 -6.09
N PHE A 130 -0.11 0.00 -5.85
CA PHE A 130 -1.43 0.55 -6.09
C PHE A 130 -1.49 1.15 -7.49
N VAL A 131 -2.32 0.55 -8.33
CA VAL A 131 -2.52 0.93 -9.75
C VAL A 131 -3.79 1.75 -9.91
N SER A 132 -4.90 1.33 -9.27
CA SER A 132 -6.19 2.01 -9.35
C SER A 132 -7.09 1.69 -8.15
N GLY A 133 -7.98 2.61 -7.83
CA GLY A 133 -8.96 2.53 -6.74
C GLY A 133 -9.29 3.92 -6.19
N ALA A 134 -10.30 4.02 -5.33
CA ALA A 134 -10.59 5.24 -4.57
C ALA A 134 -9.57 5.42 -3.43
N ALA A 135 -9.30 4.35 -2.67
CA ALA A 135 -8.41 4.43 -1.52
C ALA A 135 -7.71 3.11 -1.18
N LEU A 136 -6.49 3.26 -0.62
CA LEU A 136 -5.79 2.22 0.12
C LEU A 136 -5.63 2.67 1.58
N HIS A 137 -6.18 1.89 2.51
CA HIS A 137 -5.94 2.02 3.94
C HIS A 137 -5.00 0.89 4.41
N LEU A 138 -3.84 1.26 4.96
CA LEU A 138 -2.83 0.32 5.46
C LEU A 138 -2.54 0.60 6.93
N HIS A 139 -2.76 -0.38 7.79
CA HIS A 139 -2.60 -0.22 9.23
C HIS A 139 -1.76 -1.35 9.84
N HIS A 140 -0.95 -1.03 10.86
CA HIS A 140 -0.20 -2.00 11.69
C HIS A 140 0.58 -3.02 10.86
N SER A 141 1.20 -2.58 9.75
CA SER A 141 1.84 -3.47 8.79
C SER A 141 3.34 -3.23 8.69
N VAL A 142 4.08 -4.25 8.31
CA VAL A 142 5.52 -4.21 8.10
C VAL A 142 5.83 -4.57 6.65
N ILE A 143 6.54 -3.69 5.94
CA ILE A 143 7.00 -3.91 4.58
C ILE A 143 8.51 -3.83 4.59
N ARG A 144 9.19 -4.87 4.16
CA ARG A 144 10.65 -4.89 4.23
C ARG A 144 11.31 -5.74 3.15
N ARG A 145 12.61 -5.45 2.90
CA ARG A 145 13.44 -6.17 1.94
C ARG A 145 12.82 -6.25 0.56
N THR A 146 12.35 -5.11 0.09
CA THR A 146 11.76 -4.87 -1.23
C THR A 146 12.67 -3.94 -2.02
N ASN A 147 12.54 -3.86 -3.33
CA ASN A 147 13.15 -2.77 -4.09
C ASN A 147 12.44 -1.45 -3.78
N ARG A 148 11.10 -1.45 -3.90
CA ARG A 148 10.24 -0.36 -3.45
C ARG A 148 9.26 -0.90 -2.42
N GLY A 149 9.16 -0.22 -1.27
CA GLY A 149 8.21 -0.62 -0.24
C GLY A 149 6.78 -0.50 -0.73
N ILE A 150 6.35 0.72 -1.02
CA ILE A 150 5.03 1.01 -1.58
C ILE A 150 5.19 1.88 -2.82
N LEU A 151 4.54 1.50 -3.92
CA LEU A 151 4.32 2.31 -5.11
C LEU A 151 2.83 2.67 -5.20
N PHE A 152 2.51 3.95 -5.03
CA PHE A 152 1.16 4.48 -5.17
C PHE A 152 1.07 5.33 -6.45
N ALA A 153 0.50 4.75 -7.52
CA ALA A 153 0.59 5.30 -8.88
C ALA A 153 -0.77 5.37 -9.60
N PRO A 154 -1.76 6.13 -9.09
CA PRO A 154 -3.02 6.30 -9.78
C PRO A 154 -2.84 7.09 -11.08
N ALA A 155 -3.51 6.66 -12.17
CA ALA A 155 -3.38 7.29 -13.49
C ALA A 155 -4.52 8.26 -13.83
N SER A 156 -5.61 8.24 -13.06
CA SER A 156 -6.78 9.10 -13.28
C SER A 156 -7.56 9.31 -11.99
N GLY A 157 -8.24 10.45 -11.87
CA GLY A 157 -8.96 10.84 -10.67
C GLY A 157 -8.02 11.04 -9.48
N THR A 158 -8.56 11.39 -8.32
CA THR A 158 -7.77 11.51 -7.09
C THR A 158 -8.00 10.27 -6.22
N SER A 159 -6.92 9.57 -5.88
CA SER A 159 -6.95 8.42 -4.99
C SER A 159 -6.36 8.76 -3.63
N GLU A 160 -6.84 8.08 -2.57
CA GLU A 160 -6.39 8.29 -1.20
C GLU A 160 -5.43 7.18 -0.75
N LEU A 161 -4.35 7.58 -0.09
CA LEU A 161 -3.43 6.68 0.59
C LEU A 161 -3.39 7.03 2.08
N HIS A 162 -3.90 6.16 2.92
CA HIS A 162 -3.82 6.31 4.36
C HIS A 162 -2.96 5.18 4.95
N ILE A 163 -1.82 5.55 5.54
CA ILE A 163 -0.94 4.60 6.24
C ILE A 163 -0.85 5.02 7.70
N ALA A 164 -1.09 4.10 8.62
CA ALA A 164 -0.94 4.33 10.04
C ALA A 164 -0.23 3.19 10.76
N ASP A 165 0.53 3.53 11.82
CA ASP A 165 1.19 2.57 12.72
C ASP A 165 2.00 1.50 11.98
N SER A 166 2.72 1.88 10.93
CA SER A 166 3.36 0.92 10.01
C SER A 166 4.85 1.21 9.79
N LEU A 167 5.60 0.16 9.47
CA LEU A 167 7.02 0.22 9.19
C LEU A 167 7.30 -0.17 7.73
N ILE A 168 8.06 0.66 7.04
CA ILE A 168 8.63 0.36 5.72
C ILE A 168 10.15 0.42 5.87
N ALA A 169 10.85 -0.69 5.67
CA ALA A 169 12.28 -0.74 5.98
C ALA A 169 13.11 -1.58 5.00
N ASN A 170 14.39 -1.23 4.90
CA ASN A 170 15.38 -1.98 4.12
C ASN A 170 14.92 -2.16 2.66
N SER A 171 14.50 -1.06 2.03
CA SER A 171 14.15 -1.05 0.61
C SER A 171 15.40 -0.78 -0.23
N GLY A 172 15.65 -1.60 -1.25
CA GLY A 172 16.82 -1.45 -2.14
C GLY A 172 16.80 -0.20 -3.02
N SER A 173 15.70 0.56 -3.02
CA SER A 173 15.60 1.84 -3.72
C SER A 173 14.79 2.84 -2.89
N ILE A 174 13.47 2.77 -2.90
CA ILE A 174 12.59 3.77 -2.29
C ILE A 174 11.63 3.10 -1.29
N GLY A 175 11.52 3.66 -0.09
CA GLY A 175 10.57 3.17 0.89
C GLY A 175 9.12 3.39 0.46
N LEU A 176 8.70 4.63 0.30
CA LEU A 176 7.38 5.03 -0.20
C LEU A 176 7.53 5.93 -1.43
N LEU A 177 6.93 5.55 -2.54
CA LEU A 177 6.85 6.36 -3.77
C LEU A 177 5.39 6.63 -4.14
N VAL A 178 5.01 7.92 -4.08
CA VAL A 178 3.74 8.44 -4.59
C VAL A 178 4.02 9.04 -5.97
N LEU A 179 3.50 8.40 -7.02
CA LEU A 179 3.84 8.69 -8.43
C LEU A 179 2.58 8.65 -9.31
N PRO A 180 1.61 9.54 -9.12
CA PRO A 180 0.47 9.62 -10.01
C PRO A 180 0.92 9.98 -11.44
N SER A 181 0.12 9.60 -12.42
CA SER A 181 0.39 9.88 -13.83
C SER A 181 -0.86 10.36 -14.57
N GLY A 182 -0.73 10.86 -15.79
CA GLY A 182 -1.85 11.31 -16.59
C GLY A 182 -2.63 12.44 -15.91
N SER A 183 -3.90 12.20 -15.57
CA SER A 183 -4.72 13.13 -14.77
C SER A 183 -4.89 12.69 -13.31
N GLY A 184 -4.16 11.67 -12.88
CA GLY A 184 -4.23 11.13 -11.51
C GLY A 184 -3.72 12.13 -10.47
N GLY A 185 -4.36 12.15 -9.30
CA GLY A 185 -3.93 12.88 -8.12
C GLY A 185 -3.81 11.95 -6.91
N ALA A 186 -3.18 12.43 -5.84
CA ALA A 186 -3.03 11.68 -4.62
C ALA A 186 -3.32 12.54 -3.38
N MET A 187 -4.17 12.06 -2.49
CA MET A 187 -4.33 12.54 -1.13
C MET A 187 -3.67 11.54 -0.18
N VAL A 188 -2.65 11.96 0.55
CA VAL A 188 -1.81 11.05 1.36
C VAL A 188 -1.84 11.48 2.82
N VAL A 189 -2.12 10.54 3.70
CA VAL A 189 -2.00 10.71 5.16
C VAL A 189 -1.09 9.62 5.71
N LEU A 190 0.03 10.04 6.29
CA LEU A 190 0.96 9.17 7.00
C LEU A 190 0.93 9.55 8.48
N ASP A 191 0.52 8.62 9.33
CA ASP A 191 0.36 8.81 10.77
C ASP A 191 1.11 7.72 11.53
N ARG A 192 2.13 8.09 12.33
CA ARG A 192 3.01 7.13 13.03
C ARG A 192 3.62 6.08 12.09
N VAL A 193 4.12 6.56 10.95
CA VAL A 193 4.79 5.72 9.94
C VAL A 193 6.30 5.89 10.06
N ARG A 194 7.03 4.79 10.03
CA ARG A 194 8.49 4.79 9.96
C ARG A 194 8.92 4.29 8.60
N VAL A 195 9.76 5.08 7.92
CA VAL A 195 10.40 4.68 6.65
C VAL A 195 11.91 4.73 6.86
N GLU A 196 12.56 3.58 6.87
CA GLU A 196 13.93 3.45 7.34
C GLU A 196 14.81 2.61 6.43
N ASN A 197 16.08 3.01 6.33
CA ASN A 197 17.12 2.24 5.68
C ASN A 197 16.79 1.87 4.23
N ALA A 198 16.23 2.80 3.47
CA ALA A 198 16.15 2.66 2.03
C ALA A 198 17.51 3.05 1.42
N ASP A 199 17.98 2.29 0.43
CA ASP A 199 19.29 2.53 -0.18
C ASP A 199 19.35 3.88 -0.90
N VAL A 200 18.20 4.37 -1.41
CA VAL A 200 18.12 5.66 -2.10
C VAL A 200 17.25 6.65 -1.32
N HIS A 201 15.93 6.52 -1.33
CA HIS A 201 15.05 7.54 -0.72
C HIS A 201 14.04 6.94 0.26
N GLY A 202 13.71 7.69 1.31
CA GLY A 202 12.67 7.33 2.27
C GLY A 202 11.27 7.49 1.67
N MET A 203 10.74 8.72 1.70
CA MET A 203 9.41 9.09 1.22
C MET A 203 9.53 10.04 0.03
N VAL A 204 8.98 9.66 -1.13
CA VAL A 204 9.01 10.47 -2.36
C VAL A 204 7.59 10.78 -2.81
N PHE A 205 7.31 12.07 -3.02
CA PHE A 205 6.08 12.60 -3.57
C PHE A 205 6.42 13.26 -4.92
N GLN A 206 6.14 12.57 -6.02
CA GLN A 206 6.60 12.94 -7.36
C GLN A 206 5.41 13.23 -8.28
N GLY A 207 5.12 14.50 -8.52
CA GLY A 207 4.00 14.97 -9.32
C GLY A 207 4.30 15.28 -10.79
N ASN A 208 5.55 15.25 -11.22
CA ASN A 208 5.95 15.69 -12.57
C ASN A 208 5.42 14.82 -13.74
N ASN A 209 4.76 13.70 -13.47
CA ASN A 209 4.15 12.84 -14.50
C ASN A 209 2.63 13.00 -14.59
N THR A 210 2.04 13.92 -13.83
CA THR A 210 0.60 14.15 -13.80
C THR A 210 0.24 15.61 -13.97
N THR A 211 -0.97 15.87 -14.47
CA THR A 211 -1.62 17.19 -14.40
C THR A 211 -2.45 17.36 -13.12
N GLY A 212 -2.63 16.31 -12.35
CA GLY A 212 -3.26 16.35 -11.04
C GLY A 212 -2.34 16.88 -9.94
N SER A 213 -2.77 16.78 -8.70
CA SER A 213 -2.02 17.28 -7.56
C SER A 213 -1.74 16.17 -6.54
N ILE A 214 -0.62 16.31 -5.83
CA ILE A 214 -0.31 15.52 -4.63
C ILE A 214 -0.49 16.43 -3.41
N THR A 215 -1.35 16.03 -2.48
CA THR A 215 -1.47 16.66 -1.17
C THR A 215 -1.17 15.62 -0.11
N ALA A 216 -0.11 15.83 0.67
CA ALA A 216 0.33 14.88 1.68
C ALA A 216 0.41 15.53 3.06
N THR A 217 0.03 14.77 4.10
CA THR A 217 0.27 15.09 5.50
C THR A 217 1.10 13.96 6.13
N VAL A 218 2.24 14.32 6.70
CA VAL A 218 3.15 13.42 7.42
C VAL A 218 3.19 13.88 8.86
N ARG A 219 2.62 13.11 9.77
CA ARG A 219 2.57 13.46 11.18
C ARG A 219 3.06 12.32 12.06
N ASP A 220 3.67 12.67 13.19
CA ASP A 220 4.18 11.73 14.19
C ASP A 220 5.04 10.60 13.59
N SER A 221 5.73 10.90 12.48
CA SER A 221 6.36 9.92 11.61
C SER A 221 7.87 10.13 11.52
N VAL A 222 8.60 9.11 11.08
CA VAL A 222 10.06 9.13 10.98
C VAL A 222 10.51 8.68 9.60
N SER A 223 11.39 9.45 8.98
CA SER A 223 12.19 9.04 7.83
C SER A 223 13.66 9.02 8.21
N ALA A 224 14.28 7.85 8.35
CA ALA A 224 15.60 7.71 8.95
C ALA A 224 16.53 6.74 8.21
N GLY A 225 17.82 7.07 8.19
CA GLY A 225 18.86 6.16 7.70
C GLY A 225 18.79 5.87 6.20
N ASN A 226 18.12 6.72 5.42
CA ASN A 226 18.01 6.52 3.97
C ASN A 226 19.24 7.12 3.27
N GLY A 227 19.75 6.44 2.24
CA GLY A 227 20.99 6.83 1.55
C GLY A 227 20.92 8.19 0.85
N GLY A 228 19.75 8.56 0.31
CA GLY A 228 19.47 9.85 -0.31
C GLY A 228 18.56 10.73 0.55
N GLN A 229 17.42 11.16 0.00
CA GLN A 229 16.49 12.05 0.67
C GLN A 229 15.59 11.31 1.67
N GLY A 230 15.43 11.89 2.86
CA GLY A 230 14.45 11.42 3.83
C GLY A 230 13.03 11.65 3.36
N ILE A 231 12.68 12.91 3.08
CA ILE A 231 11.37 13.28 2.50
C ILE A 231 11.62 14.19 1.31
N PHE A 232 11.08 13.80 0.16
CA PHE A 232 11.36 14.43 -1.13
C PHE A 232 10.06 14.80 -1.87
N ALA A 233 9.88 16.07 -2.19
CA ALA A 233 8.79 16.59 -3.02
C ALA A 233 9.33 17.06 -4.37
N VAL A 234 8.77 16.54 -5.46
CA VAL A 234 9.17 16.85 -6.83
C VAL A 234 7.95 17.32 -7.62
N GLU A 235 8.04 18.48 -8.26
CA GLU A 235 7.02 18.96 -9.18
C GLU A 235 7.62 19.92 -10.21
N ALA A 236 7.78 19.44 -11.42
CA ALA A 236 8.28 20.23 -12.55
C ALA A 236 7.23 20.33 -13.70
N GLY A 237 6.05 19.77 -13.51
CA GLY A 237 4.95 19.75 -14.47
C GLY A 237 3.90 20.85 -14.21
N ALA A 238 2.67 20.56 -14.62
CA ALA A 238 1.53 21.48 -14.48
C ALA A 238 0.77 21.31 -13.14
N GLY A 239 1.04 20.26 -12.38
CA GLY A 239 0.38 19.97 -11.12
C GLY A 239 0.99 20.71 -9.94
N THR A 240 0.63 20.28 -8.74
CA THR A 240 1.25 20.73 -7.48
C THR A 240 1.54 19.55 -6.57
N THR A 241 2.68 19.61 -5.89
CA THR A 241 3.06 18.64 -4.85
C THR A 241 3.25 19.39 -3.53
N THR A 242 2.28 19.26 -2.64
CA THR A 242 2.31 19.89 -1.32
C THR A 242 2.38 18.85 -0.23
N VAL A 243 3.41 18.93 0.61
CA VAL A 243 3.62 18.05 1.76
C VAL A 243 3.62 18.89 3.04
N MET A 244 2.74 18.58 3.98
CA MET A 244 2.74 19.12 5.34
C MET A 244 3.42 18.13 6.27
N ILE A 245 4.45 18.56 6.99
CA ILE A 245 5.17 17.76 7.99
C ILE A 245 4.94 18.37 9.37
N ASP A 246 4.41 17.59 10.28
CA ASP A 246 4.17 18.00 11.67
C ASP A 246 4.58 16.91 12.65
N ARG A 247 5.22 17.28 13.77
CA ARG A 247 5.71 16.38 14.82
C ARG A 247 6.48 15.15 14.29
N SER A 248 7.28 15.35 13.26
CA SER A 248 7.96 14.27 12.56
C SER A 248 9.47 14.45 12.55
N ALA A 249 10.20 13.41 12.16
CA ALA A 249 11.64 13.47 12.09
C ALA A 249 12.17 13.01 10.72
N ALA A 250 13.11 13.79 10.16
CA ALA A 250 13.92 13.40 9.01
C ALA A 250 15.40 13.39 9.45
N VAL A 251 15.89 12.22 9.81
CA VAL A 251 17.16 12.09 10.53
C VAL A 251 18.10 11.05 9.93
N SER A 252 19.40 11.31 9.98
CA SER A 252 20.42 10.36 9.52
C SER A 252 20.24 9.91 8.05
N ASN A 253 19.71 10.76 7.18
CA ASN A 253 19.62 10.54 5.74
C ASN A 253 20.81 11.20 5.00
N GLY A 254 20.89 11.06 3.70
CA GLY A 254 21.77 11.92 2.88
C GLY A 254 21.31 13.38 2.97
N ILE A 255 20.04 13.65 2.66
CA ILE A 255 19.37 14.95 2.80
C ILE A 255 18.08 14.74 3.61
N GLY A 256 17.83 15.60 4.59
CA GLY A 256 16.62 15.51 5.41
C GLY A 256 15.35 15.76 4.59
N LEU A 257 15.16 17.02 4.15
CA LEU A 257 14.04 17.44 3.33
C LEU A 257 14.52 18.06 2.03
N PHE A 258 13.92 17.67 0.92
CA PHE A 258 14.24 18.25 -0.39
C PHE A 258 12.96 18.59 -1.16
N ALA A 259 12.87 19.84 -1.64
CA ALA A 259 11.81 20.28 -2.55
C ALA A 259 12.42 20.77 -3.86
N THR A 260 11.97 20.26 -5.00
CA THR A 260 12.47 20.68 -6.32
C THR A 260 11.33 20.86 -7.33
N GLY A 261 11.41 21.99 -8.07
CA GLY A 261 10.41 22.41 -9.04
C GLY A 261 9.41 23.41 -8.45
N ALA A 262 8.93 24.34 -9.29
CA ALA A 262 8.10 25.47 -8.87
C ALA A 262 6.78 25.08 -8.22
N GLY A 263 6.24 23.89 -8.55
CA GLY A 263 5.03 23.34 -7.94
C GLY A 263 5.26 22.55 -6.65
N ALA A 264 6.52 22.34 -6.21
CA ALA A 264 6.86 21.53 -5.04
C ALA A 264 6.96 22.37 -3.76
N THR A 265 6.19 22.05 -2.74
CA THR A 265 6.21 22.73 -1.43
C THR A 265 6.20 21.74 -0.29
N ILE A 266 7.17 21.83 0.62
CA ILE A 266 7.18 21.12 1.91
C ILE A 266 6.99 22.14 3.03
N ARG A 267 5.86 22.11 3.74
CA ARG A 267 5.63 22.91 4.95
C ARG A 267 6.06 22.14 6.17
N ILE A 268 6.82 22.76 7.07
CA ILE A 268 7.34 22.05 8.24
C ILE A 268 7.01 22.77 9.54
N GLY A 269 6.47 22.01 10.52
CA GLY A 269 6.18 22.46 11.88
C GLY A 269 6.51 21.40 12.92
N ASN A 270 6.91 21.80 14.13
CA ASN A 270 7.14 20.94 15.30
C ASN A 270 8.04 19.71 15.05
N SER A 271 8.94 19.78 14.08
CA SER A 271 9.66 18.62 13.56
C SER A 271 11.17 18.75 13.74
N THR A 272 11.86 17.63 13.63
CA THR A 272 13.32 17.55 13.78
C THR A 272 13.96 17.12 12.46
N VAL A 273 14.98 17.87 12.03
CA VAL A 273 15.80 17.54 10.86
C VAL A 273 17.26 17.59 11.30
N SER A 274 17.87 16.44 11.54
CA SER A 274 19.23 16.39 12.10
C SER A 274 20.01 15.14 11.68
N GLY A 275 21.33 15.24 11.79
CA GLY A 275 22.23 14.12 11.49
C GLY A 275 22.24 13.71 10.02
N ASN A 276 21.67 14.51 9.11
CA ASN A 276 21.70 14.21 7.69
C ASN A 276 23.10 14.56 7.13
N THR A 277 23.69 13.61 6.41
CA THR A 277 25.13 13.67 6.09
C THR A 277 25.50 14.79 5.13
N GLN A 278 24.57 15.23 4.27
CA GLN A 278 24.79 16.32 3.33
C GLN A 278 24.06 17.59 3.75
N ARG A 279 22.73 17.58 3.80
CA ARG A 279 21.92 18.75 4.11
C ARG A 279 20.70 18.41 4.96
N GLY A 280 20.34 19.33 5.85
CA GLY A 280 19.04 19.29 6.55
C GLY A 280 17.91 19.67 5.60
N LEU A 281 17.93 20.90 5.08
CA LEU A 281 16.97 21.43 4.12
C LEU A 281 17.65 21.73 2.79
N LEU A 282 17.04 21.30 1.69
CA LEU A 282 17.50 21.61 0.34
C LEU A 282 16.33 22.00 -0.55
N VAL A 283 16.52 23.06 -1.33
CA VAL A 283 15.60 23.44 -2.39
C VAL A 283 16.34 23.63 -3.71
N SER A 284 15.69 23.32 -4.81
CA SER A 284 16.18 23.65 -6.15
C SER A 284 15.02 23.94 -7.11
N ASN A 285 15.32 24.52 -8.26
CA ASN A 285 14.34 24.79 -9.31
C ASN A 285 13.05 25.44 -8.78
N SER A 286 13.19 26.45 -7.90
CA SER A 286 12.09 27.18 -7.27
C SER A 286 11.19 26.36 -6.33
N GLY A 287 11.62 25.21 -5.86
CA GLY A 287 10.92 24.46 -4.78
C GLY A 287 10.90 25.25 -3.48
N LEU A 288 9.94 25.00 -2.60
CA LEU A 288 9.74 25.75 -1.38
C LEU A 288 9.73 24.85 -0.13
N ILE A 289 10.39 25.33 0.93
CA ILE A 289 10.31 24.73 2.29
C ILE A 289 10.01 25.85 3.30
N PRO A 290 8.77 26.34 3.40
CA PRO A 290 8.41 27.32 4.43
C PRO A 290 8.22 26.66 5.79
N SER A 291 8.56 27.39 6.87
CA SER A 291 8.61 26.91 8.26
C SER A 291 7.64 27.67 9.17
N TYR A 292 7.00 26.96 10.09
CA TYR A 292 6.24 27.54 11.22
C TYR A 292 7.14 28.01 12.38
N ARG A 293 8.48 27.92 12.24
CA ARG A 293 9.47 28.33 13.25
C ARG A 293 9.47 27.51 14.54
N THR A 294 8.85 26.35 14.55
CA THR A 294 8.78 25.45 15.71
C THR A 294 9.67 24.20 15.52
N ASN A 295 10.57 24.25 14.54
CA ASN A 295 11.39 23.09 14.14
C ASN A 295 12.79 23.14 14.75
N LYS A 296 13.40 21.97 14.88
CA LYS A 296 14.81 21.78 15.20
C LYS A 296 15.53 21.34 13.93
N VAL A 297 16.32 22.24 13.34
CA VAL A 297 17.15 21.94 12.16
C VAL A 297 18.57 22.22 12.58
N ASP A 298 19.31 21.17 12.94
CA ASP A 298 20.66 21.30 13.52
C ASP A 298 21.43 19.99 13.40
N GLY A 299 22.74 20.08 13.34
CA GLY A 299 23.65 18.93 13.32
C GLY A 299 23.67 18.17 11.99
N ASN A 300 23.34 18.82 10.88
CA ASN A 300 23.45 18.25 9.54
C ASN A 300 24.81 18.65 8.91
N GLY A 301 25.20 18.01 7.81
CA GLY A 301 26.37 18.43 7.05
C GLY A 301 26.33 19.93 6.68
N THR A 302 25.14 20.39 6.30
CA THR A 302 24.73 21.81 6.25
C THR A 302 23.26 21.85 6.61
N ASP A 303 22.85 22.67 7.58
CA ASP A 303 21.46 22.70 8.04
C ASP A 303 20.52 23.22 6.98
N GLY A 304 20.91 24.26 6.25
CA GLY A 304 20.08 24.95 5.28
C GLY A 304 19.01 25.83 5.95
N ASP A 305 18.46 26.75 5.17
CA ASP A 305 17.45 27.68 5.64
C ASP A 305 16.07 27.38 5.05
N PRO A 306 14.98 27.58 5.81
CA PRO A 306 13.64 27.60 5.26
C PRO A 306 13.49 28.71 4.21
N THR A 307 12.70 28.47 3.17
CA THR A 307 12.46 29.48 2.11
C THR A 307 11.55 30.63 2.54
N GLY A 308 10.92 30.52 3.70
CA GLY A 308 10.03 31.55 4.25
C GLY A 308 9.42 31.11 5.58
N THR A 309 8.63 32.00 6.15
CA THR A 309 7.93 31.80 7.43
C THR A 309 6.43 31.75 7.22
N ILE A 310 5.77 30.79 7.86
CA ILE A 310 4.32 30.74 7.97
C ILE A 310 3.93 31.22 9.36
N VAL A 311 3.06 32.21 9.46
CA VAL A 311 2.51 32.69 10.72
C VAL A 311 1.41 31.76 11.19
N LEU A 312 1.50 31.31 12.44
CA LEU A 312 0.40 30.56 13.07
C LEU A 312 -0.82 31.48 13.20
N LYS A 313 -1.98 31.00 12.82
CA LYS A 313 -3.24 31.70 12.92
C LYS A 313 -4.02 31.28 14.16
#